data_5cf65a266f671e451b69361b664670bf
#
_entry.id   5cf65a266f671e451b69361b664670bf
#
_cell.length_a   1.000
_cell.length_b   1.000
_cell.length_c   1.000
_cell.angle_alpha   90.00
_cell.angle_beta   90.00
_cell.angle_gamma   90.00
#
_symmetry.space_group_name_H-M   'P 1'
#
loop_
_entity.id
_entity.type
_entity.pdbx_description
1 polymer ?
#
loop_
_entity_poly.entity_id
_entity_poly.type
_entity_poly.pdbx_seq_one_letter_code
_entity_poly.pdbx_strand_id
1 'polypeptide(L)'
;MEKTAVVTMENGLRVGLTGIITPFVTQFESAENMAGITVTDAFAAAWSALSELRHKTDLTICIYHGGFEADVKTGEILSQTSENQGCRICRELGFDILLAAHQHMQAENLQIGGTYTCQPPEKAAKFIRMDVTADCGSVHAVSQLIPAGSVALPAAADALQSAEAQTARWLDTPVGRLDVPIPAEDPLTLAKNGSLLANLINQVQLEASGADISLTSLSNRVVDFPQDVTVRAIVSAYAFPNTLQTIRVTRAVLTAALERSLSYFDFAPDGSLCISDTFLRPIIQHFNYDYFSVLTVTADLYQPVGRRVRSIVYQGRELPDDQTLTLCLNNYRASG
;
A
#
# COMPACT_ATOMS: atom_id res chain seq x y z
N MET A 1 -7.35 -23.51 12.35
CA MET A 1 -5.97 -22.95 12.34
C MET A 1 -5.58 -22.71 13.79
N GLU A 2 -4.41 -23.20 14.21
CA GLU A 2 -3.90 -22.94 15.56
C GLU A 2 -3.54 -21.46 15.68
N LYS A 3 -3.92 -20.84 16.81
CA LYS A 3 -3.67 -19.42 17.07
C LYS A 3 -2.24 -19.15 17.52
N THR A 4 -1.62 -20.11 18.19
CA THR A 4 -0.31 -20.04 18.80
C THR A 4 0.49 -21.29 18.53
N ALA A 5 1.81 -21.18 18.49
CA ALA A 5 2.73 -22.29 18.43
C ALA A 5 3.85 -22.09 19.46
N VAL A 6 4.37 -23.19 20.02
CA VAL A 6 5.55 -23.15 20.88
C VAL A 6 6.63 -24.04 20.27
N VAL A 7 7.79 -23.43 20.01
CA VAL A 7 8.95 -24.10 19.45
C VAL A 7 10.04 -24.15 20.53
N THR A 8 10.56 -25.35 20.81
CA THR A 8 11.73 -25.49 21.69
C THR A 8 12.99 -25.51 20.84
N MET A 9 13.87 -24.56 21.07
CA MET A 9 15.14 -24.43 20.38
C MET A 9 16.14 -25.46 20.91
N GLU A 10 17.23 -25.71 20.16
CA GLU A 10 18.27 -26.68 20.54
C GLU A 10 18.91 -26.41 21.91
N ASN A 11 18.97 -25.14 22.31
CA ASN A 11 19.46 -24.71 23.63
C ASN A 11 18.40 -24.81 24.75
N GLY A 12 17.22 -25.34 24.45
CA GLY A 12 16.12 -25.52 25.40
C GLY A 12 15.19 -24.28 25.54
N LEU A 13 15.49 -23.16 24.89
CA LEU A 13 14.64 -21.96 24.93
C LEU A 13 13.28 -22.24 24.25
N ARG A 14 12.19 -21.91 24.96
CA ARG A 14 10.83 -22.06 24.41
C ARG A 14 10.37 -20.75 23.80
N VAL A 15 10.18 -20.74 22.49
CA VAL A 15 9.74 -19.58 21.69
C VAL A 15 8.27 -19.72 21.37
N GLY A 16 7.48 -18.76 21.83
CA GLY A 16 6.04 -18.66 21.52
C GLY A 16 5.82 -17.81 20.27
N LEU A 17 5.07 -18.33 19.35
CA LEU A 17 4.75 -17.69 18.06
C LEU A 17 3.25 -17.47 17.93
N THR A 18 2.86 -16.31 17.41
CA THR A 18 1.51 -16.06 16.89
C THR A 18 1.58 -15.30 15.58
N GLY A 19 0.57 -15.49 14.72
CA GLY A 19 0.41 -14.74 13.46
C GLY A 19 -0.91 -13.98 13.47
N ILE A 20 -0.88 -12.71 13.14
CA ILE A 20 -2.05 -11.85 12.97
C ILE A 20 -1.96 -11.06 11.65
N ILE A 21 -3.10 -10.59 11.19
CA ILE A 21 -3.21 -9.85 9.93
C ILE A 21 -4.02 -8.57 10.14
N THR A 22 -3.77 -7.55 9.31
CA THR A 22 -4.59 -6.35 9.28
C THR A 22 -6.07 -6.68 9.02
N PRO A 23 -7.02 -6.08 9.76
CA PRO A 23 -8.44 -6.26 9.46
C PRO A 23 -8.85 -5.69 8.10
N PHE A 24 -8.04 -4.82 7.50
CA PHE A 24 -8.27 -4.23 6.19
C PHE A 24 -8.17 -5.22 5.03
N VAL A 25 -7.71 -6.44 5.24
CA VAL A 25 -7.78 -7.51 4.22
C VAL A 25 -9.20 -7.66 3.66
N THR A 26 -10.24 -7.41 4.46
CA THR A 26 -11.64 -7.44 4.02
C THR A 26 -12.01 -6.36 3.01
N GLN A 27 -11.19 -5.32 2.87
CA GLN A 27 -11.37 -4.24 1.90
C GLN A 27 -10.53 -4.46 0.64
N PHE A 28 -9.44 -5.23 0.74
CA PHE A 28 -8.53 -5.50 -0.37
C PHE A 28 -8.91 -6.75 -1.14
N GLU A 29 -9.48 -7.74 -0.45
CA GLU A 29 -9.82 -9.03 -1.03
C GLU A 29 -11.25 -9.08 -1.56
N SER A 30 -11.46 -9.92 -2.58
CA SER A 30 -12.80 -10.18 -3.11
C SER A 30 -13.65 -10.97 -2.12
N ALA A 31 -14.97 -10.80 -2.16
CA ALA A 31 -15.90 -11.58 -1.33
C ALA A 31 -15.76 -13.11 -1.54
N GLU A 32 -15.35 -13.53 -2.75
CA GLU A 32 -15.11 -14.94 -3.08
C GLU A 32 -13.91 -15.50 -2.31
N ASN A 33 -12.80 -14.75 -2.27
CA ASN A 33 -11.60 -15.13 -1.52
C ASN A 33 -11.82 -15.12 -0.01
N MET A 34 -12.77 -14.30 0.46
CA MET A 34 -13.14 -14.19 1.87
C MET A 34 -14.22 -15.18 2.31
N ALA A 35 -14.75 -16.00 1.38
CA ALA A 35 -15.81 -16.96 1.71
C ALA A 35 -15.38 -17.95 2.81
N GLY A 36 -16.14 -17.97 3.91
CA GLY A 36 -15.85 -18.83 5.07
C GLY A 36 -14.71 -18.32 5.97
N ILE A 37 -14.17 -17.12 5.73
CA ILE A 37 -13.14 -16.48 6.55
C ILE A 37 -13.79 -15.37 7.39
N THR A 38 -13.55 -15.37 8.69
CA THR A 38 -13.90 -14.27 9.59
C THR A 38 -12.64 -13.58 10.07
N VAL A 39 -12.52 -12.30 9.79
CA VAL A 39 -11.40 -11.47 10.25
C VAL A 39 -11.80 -10.75 11.53
N THR A 40 -10.95 -10.84 12.54
CA THR A 40 -11.15 -10.20 13.84
C THR A 40 -10.20 -9.02 14.01
N ASP A 41 -10.42 -8.19 15.02
CA ASP A 41 -9.51 -7.11 15.37
C ASP A 41 -8.10 -7.64 15.70
N ALA A 42 -7.08 -7.06 15.06
CA ALA A 42 -5.69 -7.53 15.18
C ALA A 42 -5.14 -7.37 16.60
N PHE A 43 -5.47 -6.27 17.28
CA PHE A 43 -5.01 -6.03 18.65
C PHE A 43 -5.63 -7.03 19.63
N ALA A 44 -6.94 -7.27 19.54
CA ALA A 44 -7.63 -8.24 20.38
C ALA A 44 -7.11 -9.67 20.15
N ALA A 45 -6.84 -10.04 18.90
CA ALA A 45 -6.24 -11.33 18.54
C ALA A 45 -4.83 -11.49 19.13
N ALA A 46 -3.98 -10.46 18.99
CA ALA A 46 -2.65 -10.42 19.57
C ALA A 46 -2.66 -10.54 21.10
N TRP A 47 -3.53 -9.79 21.76
CA TRP A 47 -3.69 -9.85 23.23
C TRP A 47 -4.11 -11.25 23.70
N SER A 48 -5.08 -11.86 23.03
CA SER A 48 -5.54 -13.22 23.34
C SER A 48 -4.41 -14.25 23.17
N ALA A 49 -3.63 -14.16 22.09
CA ALA A 49 -2.52 -15.07 21.82
C ALA A 49 -1.39 -14.89 22.86
N LEU A 50 -1.03 -13.65 23.17
CA LEU A 50 0.01 -13.35 24.16
C LEU A 50 -0.37 -13.86 25.55
N SER A 51 -1.64 -13.71 25.94
CA SER A 51 -2.13 -14.20 27.23
C SER A 51 -1.99 -15.73 27.37
N GLU A 52 -2.12 -16.45 26.25
CA GLU A 52 -1.89 -17.89 26.21
C GLU A 52 -0.40 -18.27 26.26
N LEU A 53 0.46 -17.52 25.53
CA LEU A 53 1.89 -17.82 25.40
C LEU A 53 2.71 -17.45 26.63
N ARG A 54 2.39 -16.35 27.29
CA ARG A 54 3.18 -15.72 28.34
C ARG A 54 3.59 -16.65 29.49
N HIS A 55 2.79 -17.67 29.78
CA HIS A 55 3.09 -18.64 30.85
C HIS A 55 3.73 -19.95 30.36
N LYS A 56 3.90 -20.10 29.05
CA LYS A 56 4.38 -21.34 28.43
C LYS A 56 5.76 -21.17 27.77
N THR A 57 6.21 -19.95 27.61
CA THR A 57 7.38 -19.60 26.76
C THR A 57 8.32 -18.67 27.47
N ASP A 58 9.57 -18.66 27.02
CA ASP A 58 10.65 -17.85 27.53
C ASP A 58 10.87 -16.62 26.62
N LEU A 59 10.35 -16.65 25.39
CA LEU A 59 10.37 -15.59 24.39
C LEU A 59 9.06 -15.59 23.59
N THR A 60 8.47 -14.42 23.35
CA THR A 60 7.23 -14.26 22.61
C THR A 60 7.44 -13.45 21.33
N ILE A 61 7.01 -13.99 20.18
CA ILE A 61 7.11 -13.35 18.87
C ILE A 61 5.73 -13.25 18.24
N CYS A 62 5.35 -12.04 17.87
CA CYS A 62 4.17 -11.76 17.06
C CYS A 62 4.58 -11.48 15.61
N ILE A 63 4.08 -12.27 14.66
CA ILE A 63 4.24 -12.05 13.22
C ILE A 63 2.99 -11.32 12.76
N TYR A 64 3.15 -10.07 12.36
CA TYR A 64 2.04 -9.18 12.01
C TYR A 64 2.11 -8.76 10.54
N HIS A 65 1.17 -9.26 9.71
CA HIS A 65 0.96 -8.67 8.39
C HIS A 65 0.12 -7.40 8.54
N GLY A 66 0.75 -6.35 8.97
CA GLY A 66 0.29 -4.98 9.17
C GLY A 66 1.49 -4.13 9.55
N GLY A 67 1.31 -2.82 9.52
CA GLY A 67 2.39 -1.86 9.71
C GLY A 67 2.22 -1.01 10.98
N PHE A 68 2.82 0.16 10.95
CA PHE A 68 2.86 1.11 12.05
C PHE A 68 1.91 2.29 11.76
N GLU A 69 0.99 2.56 12.68
CA GLU A 69 0.05 3.69 12.62
C GLU A 69 0.68 5.02 13.00
N ALA A 70 1.90 5.00 13.52
CA ALA A 70 2.64 6.19 13.93
C ALA A 70 4.03 6.22 13.30
N ASP A 71 4.62 7.39 13.22
CA ASP A 71 6.03 7.54 12.89
C ASP A 71 6.87 6.82 13.96
N VAL A 72 7.67 5.86 13.52
CA VAL A 72 8.43 4.97 14.42
C VAL A 72 9.57 5.69 15.17
N LYS A 73 9.94 6.91 14.76
CA LYS A 73 10.99 7.71 15.39
C LYS A 73 10.41 8.77 16.32
N THR A 74 9.39 9.47 15.88
CA THR A 74 8.79 10.59 16.63
C THR A 74 7.62 10.15 17.50
N GLY A 75 6.94 9.05 17.15
CA GLY A 75 5.74 8.58 17.82
C GLY A 75 4.47 9.33 17.42
N GLU A 76 4.55 10.27 16.47
CA GLU A 76 3.40 11.01 15.94
C GLU A 76 2.43 10.05 15.26
N ILE A 77 1.13 10.18 15.56
CA ILE A 77 0.08 9.36 14.93
C ILE A 77 -0.14 9.84 13.50
N LEU A 78 0.08 8.95 12.53
CA LEU A 78 -0.04 9.23 11.10
C LEU A 78 -1.33 8.69 10.51
N SER A 79 -1.93 7.67 11.13
CA SER A 79 -3.21 7.10 10.72
C SER A 79 -4.07 6.80 11.94
N GLN A 80 -5.37 7.09 11.82
CA GLN A 80 -6.37 6.79 12.84
C GLN A 80 -7.23 5.57 12.48
N THR A 81 -6.95 4.94 11.34
CA THR A 81 -7.64 3.72 10.93
C THR A 81 -7.10 2.50 11.69
N SER A 82 -7.83 1.39 11.65
CA SER A 82 -7.37 0.10 12.20
C SER A 82 -6.51 -0.72 11.23
N GLU A 83 -6.13 -0.15 10.09
CA GLU A 83 -5.29 -0.83 9.09
C GLU A 83 -3.96 -1.24 9.67
N ASN A 84 -3.28 -0.30 10.32
CA ASN A 84 -1.98 -0.50 10.94
C ASN A 84 -2.09 -0.26 12.46
N GLN A 85 -1.61 -1.21 13.27
CA GLN A 85 -1.71 -1.16 14.73
C GLN A 85 -0.39 -1.57 15.40
N GLY A 86 0.72 -1.61 14.67
CA GLY A 86 2.00 -2.13 15.14
C GLY A 86 2.59 -1.38 16.33
N CYS A 87 2.54 -0.04 16.31
CA CYS A 87 3.03 0.76 17.42
C CYS A 87 2.19 0.55 18.69
N ARG A 88 0.87 0.44 18.54
CA ARG A 88 -0.04 0.17 19.65
C ARG A 88 0.20 -1.20 20.25
N ILE A 89 0.34 -2.23 19.41
CA ILE A 89 0.66 -3.61 19.86
C ILE A 89 1.97 -3.62 20.64
N CYS A 90 3.02 -2.96 20.13
CA CYS A 90 4.31 -2.86 20.81
C CYS A 90 4.22 -2.16 22.18
N ARG A 91 3.46 -1.05 22.26
CA ARG A 91 3.38 -0.25 23.49
C ARG A 91 2.50 -0.87 24.58
N GLU A 92 1.40 -1.50 24.18
CA GLU A 92 0.34 -1.88 25.12
C GLU A 92 0.36 -3.37 25.49
N LEU A 93 0.89 -4.27 24.63
CA LEU A 93 0.81 -5.71 24.88
C LEU A 93 2.08 -6.31 25.50
N GLY A 94 3.27 -5.86 25.10
CA GLY A 94 4.55 -6.33 25.63
C GLY A 94 4.95 -7.71 25.13
N PHE A 95 4.82 -7.97 23.83
CA PHE A 95 5.60 -9.00 23.17
C PHE A 95 7.08 -8.65 23.24
N ASP A 96 7.95 -9.67 23.25
CA ASP A 96 9.38 -9.43 23.17
C ASP A 96 9.77 -8.94 21.77
N ILE A 97 9.16 -9.55 20.73
CA ILE A 97 9.43 -9.23 19.33
C ILE A 97 8.11 -9.08 18.55
N LEU A 98 8.00 -8.04 17.72
CA LEU A 98 6.99 -7.87 16.69
C LEU A 98 7.65 -7.82 15.32
N LEU A 99 7.32 -8.75 14.42
CA LEU A 99 7.77 -8.74 13.03
C LEU A 99 6.65 -8.16 12.17
N ALA A 100 6.82 -6.90 11.71
CA ALA A 100 5.83 -6.16 10.94
C ALA A 100 6.04 -6.33 9.43
N ALA A 101 5.00 -6.02 8.63
CA ALA A 101 5.02 -6.07 7.17
C ALA A 101 4.02 -5.04 6.58
N HIS A 102 3.44 -5.31 5.39
CA HIS A 102 2.33 -4.60 4.76
C HIS A 102 2.64 -3.23 4.15
N GLN A 103 3.29 -2.33 4.89
CA GLN A 103 3.54 -0.95 4.44
C GLN A 103 4.70 -0.83 3.44
N HIS A 104 5.40 -1.93 3.11
CA HIS A 104 6.54 -1.96 2.19
C HIS A 104 7.68 -0.99 2.57
N MET A 105 7.79 -0.64 3.83
CA MET A 105 8.85 0.21 4.36
C MET A 105 10.02 -0.61 4.90
N GLN A 106 11.20 0.00 5.00
CA GLN A 106 12.37 -0.62 5.60
C GLN A 106 12.57 -0.09 7.02
N ALA A 107 12.54 -0.99 7.99
CA ALA A 107 12.80 -0.66 9.38
C ALA A 107 13.60 -1.78 10.05
N GLU A 108 14.69 -1.41 10.69
CA GLU A 108 15.55 -2.31 11.48
C GLU A 108 15.98 -1.66 12.77
N ASN A 109 16.37 -2.47 13.75
CA ASN A 109 16.84 -2.03 15.08
C ASN A 109 15.89 -1.06 15.79
N LEU A 110 14.59 -1.29 15.68
CA LEU A 110 13.59 -0.50 16.37
C LEU A 110 13.21 -1.15 17.70
N GLN A 111 12.94 -0.31 18.70
CA GLN A 111 12.32 -0.72 19.95
C GLN A 111 11.20 0.27 20.29
N ILE A 112 9.99 -0.23 20.42
CA ILE A 112 8.79 0.55 20.70
C ILE A 112 8.12 -0.02 21.95
N GLY A 113 8.00 0.77 23.02
CA GLY A 113 7.36 0.32 24.27
C GLY A 113 8.01 -0.90 24.94
N GLY A 114 9.29 -1.17 24.66
CA GLY A 114 10.00 -2.35 25.14
C GLY A 114 10.03 -3.53 24.17
N THR A 115 9.15 -3.55 23.15
CA THR A 115 9.12 -4.58 22.11
C THR A 115 10.12 -4.28 21.00
N TYR A 116 10.98 -5.24 20.66
CA TYR A 116 11.84 -5.15 19.48
C TYR A 116 11.01 -5.36 18.22
N THR A 117 11.23 -4.53 17.19
CA THR A 117 10.44 -4.63 15.96
C THR A 117 11.25 -4.29 14.71
N CYS A 118 10.80 -4.78 13.59
CA CYS A 118 11.40 -4.55 12.28
C CYS A 118 10.40 -4.79 11.16
N GLN A 119 10.70 -4.27 9.97
CA GLN A 119 9.90 -4.51 8.77
C GLN A 119 10.81 -4.60 7.54
N PRO A 120 10.75 -5.69 6.74
CA PRO A 120 11.45 -5.79 5.46
C PRO A 120 10.68 -5.03 4.37
N PRO A 121 11.37 -4.59 3.29
CA PRO A 121 10.72 -4.05 2.10
C PRO A 121 9.97 -5.13 1.31
N GLU A 122 9.20 -4.69 0.31
CA GLU A 122 8.48 -5.58 -0.60
C GLU A 122 9.38 -6.36 -1.56
N LYS A 123 8.77 -7.34 -2.26
CA LYS A 123 9.35 -8.09 -3.41
C LYS A 123 10.58 -8.92 -3.05
N ALA A 124 10.73 -9.31 -1.80
CA ALA A 124 11.89 -10.06 -1.31
C ALA A 124 13.24 -9.42 -1.67
N ALA A 125 13.28 -8.08 -1.87
CA ALA A 125 14.51 -7.37 -2.19
C ALA A 125 15.56 -7.48 -1.07
N LYS A 126 15.08 -7.56 0.17
CA LYS A 126 15.90 -7.80 1.37
C LYS A 126 15.13 -8.72 2.32
N PHE A 127 15.88 -9.41 3.18
CA PHE A 127 15.33 -10.11 4.33
C PHE A 127 15.94 -9.56 5.62
N ILE A 128 15.30 -9.84 6.74
CA ILE A 128 15.81 -9.42 8.06
C ILE A 128 16.44 -10.63 8.73
N ARG A 129 17.68 -10.46 9.19
CA ARG A 129 18.30 -11.30 10.20
C ARG A 129 18.16 -10.60 11.55
N MET A 130 17.64 -11.30 12.54
CA MET A 130 17.56 -10.82 13.90
C MET A 130 18.32 -11.79 14.82
N ASP A 131 19.35 -11.28 15.48
CA ASP A 131 20.11 -12.01 16.49
C ASP A 131 19.49 -11.68 17.87
N VAL A 132 19.03 -12.72 18.58
CA VAL A 132 18.30 -12.58 19.84
C VAL A 132 19.06 -13.30 20.98
N THR A 133 19.22 -12.58 22.07
CA THR A 133 19.76 -13.14 23.32
C THR A 133 18.69 -13.04 24.40
N ALA A 134 18.38 -14.15 25.06
CA ALA A 134 17.46 -14.20 26.19
C ALA A 134 18.21 -14.73 27.43
N ASP A 135 18.24 -13.94 28.48
CA ASP A 135 18.89 -14.30 29.73
C ASP A 135 18.10 -13.79 30.94
N CYS A 136 17.80 -14.69 31.87
CA CYS A 136 17.13 -14.39 33.16
C CYS A 136 15.89 -13.48 33.05
N GLY A 137 15.07 -13.67 31.98
CA GLY A 137 13.86 -12.86 31.75
C GLY A 137 14.12 -11.53 31.04
N SER A 138 15.34 -11.28 30.60
CA SER A 138 15.73 -10.13 29.79
C SER A 138 15.91 -10.58 28.33
N VAL A 139 15.31 -9.88 27.37
CA VAL A 139 15.49 -10.12 25.95
C VAL A 139 16.24 -8.95 25.33
N HIS A 140 17.24 -9.25 24.54
CA HIS A 140 17.96 -8.29 23.71
C HIS A 140 17.98 -8.78 22.28
N ALA A 141 17.60 -7.91 21.32
CA ALA A 141 17.57 -8.26 19.91
C ALA A 141 18.22 -7.17 19.06
N VAL A 142 18.96 -7.59 18.04
CA VAL A 142 19.56 -6.72 17.02
C VAL A 142 19.12 -7.23 15.67
N SER A 143 18.56 -6.38 14.83
CA SER A 143 18.12 -6.74 13.48
C SER A 143 18.93 -6.04 12.41
N GLN A 144 19.11 -6.72 11.27
CA GLN A 144 19.82 -6.23 10.10
C GLN A 144 19.07 -6.58 8.83
N LEU A 145 18.90 -5.58 7.95
CA LEU A 145 18.40 -5.77 6.59
C LEU A 145 19.54 -6.27 5.67
N ILE A 146 19.37 -7.48 5.14
CA ILE A 146 20.34 -8.12 4.26
C ILE A 146 19.74 -8.20 2.86
N PRO A 147 20.45 -7.69 1.82
CA PRO A 147 20.01 -7.87 0.44
C PRO A 147 19.81 -9.34 0.08
N ALA A 148 18.74 -9.66 -0.63
CA ALA A 148 18.56 -10.98 -1.18
C ALA A 148 19.67 -11.30 -2.18
N GLY A 149 20.27 -12.48 -2.06
CA GLY A 149 21.28 -12.93 -3.01
C GLY A 149 20.69 -13.24 -4.39
N SER A 150 21.53 -13.19 -5.41
CA SER A 150 21.16 -13.56 -6.80
C SER A 150 21.26 -15.06 -7.06
N VAL A 151 21.77 -15.84 -6.13
CA VAL A 151 21.98 -17.29 -6.29
C VAL A 151 20.74 -18.04 -5.82
N ALA A 152 20.03 -18.62 -6.78
CA ALA A 152 18.91 -19.52 -6.47
C ALA A 152 19.41 -20.86 -5.93
N LEU A 153 18.67 -21.45 -4.99
CA LEU A 153 18.85 -22.83 -4.61
C LEU A 153 18.42 -23.73 -5.78
N PRO A 154 19.28 -24.60 -6.33
CA PRO A 154 18.93 -25.40 -7.51
C PRO A 154 17.62 -26.16 -7.36
N ALA A 155 17.40 -26.82 -6.21
CA ALA A 155 16.17 -27.58 -5.97
C ALA A 155 14.90 -26.70 -5.96
N ALA A 156 14.98 -25.44 -5.51
CA ALA A 156 13.87 -24.50 -5.57
C ALA A 156 13.63 -24.01 -7.00
N ALA A 157 14.70 -23.71 -7.74
CA ALA A 157 14.62 -23.33 -9.15
C ALA A 157 13.97 -24.44 -10.00
N ASP A 158 14.41 -25.69 -9.82
CA ASP A 158 13.84 -26.86 -10.52
C ASP A 158 12.34 -27.04 -10.20
N ALA A 159 11.96 -26.90 -8.92
CA ALA A 159 10.57 -27.03 -8.50
C ALA A 159 9.65 -25.93 -9.09
N LEU A 160 10.18 -24.73 -9.32
CA LEU A 160 9.42 -23.58 -9.84
C LEU A 160 9.44 -23.47 -11.37
N GLN A 161 10.38 -24.14 -12.05
CA GLN A 161 10.62 -23.99 -13.50
C GLN A 161 9.34 -24.11 -14.35
N SER A 162 8.49 -25.10 -14.06
CA SER A 162 7.25 -25.30 -14.81
C SER A 162 6.24 -24.16 -14.61
N ALA A 163 6.09 -23.69 -13.38
CA ALA A 163 5.19 -22.60 -13.03
C ALA A 163 5.68 -21.28 -13.64
N GLU A 164 6.98 -21.00 -13.57
CA GLU A 164 7.59 -19.80 -14.18
C GLU A 164 7.42 -19.80 -15.69
N ALA A 165 7.66 -20.93 -16.36
CA ALA A 165 7.48 -21.03 -17.81
C ALA A 165 6.03 -20.87 -18.24
N GLN A 166 5.06 -21.36 -17.46
CA GLN A 166 3.62 -21.15 -17.73
C GLN A 166 3.22 -19.68 -17.51
N THR A 167 3.67 -19.10 -16.41
CA THR A 167 3.42 -17.69 -16.08
C THR A 167 4.02 -16.76 -17.13
N ALA A 168 5.27 -17.02 -17.57
CA ALA A 168 5.91 -16.22 -18.60
C ALA A 168 5.11 -16.25 -19.92
N ARG A 169 4.68 -17.44 -20.36
CA ARG A 169 3.86 -17.57 -21.57
C ARG A 169 2.53 -16.81 -21.46
N TRP A 170 1.88 -16.87 -20.30
CA TRP A 170 0.64 -16.12 -20.07
C TRP A 170 0.89 -14.60 -20.08
N LEU A 171 1.92 -14.16 -19.38
CA LEU A 171 2.30 -12.75 -19.34
C LEU A 171 2.65 -12.18 -20.73
N ASP A 172 3.26 -12.99 -21.60
CA ASP A 172 3.67 -12.58 -22.94
C ASP A 172 2.53 -12.69 -23.99
N THR A 173 1.31 -13.07 -23.55
CA THR A 173 0.15 -13.10 -24.43
C THR A 173 -0.16 -11.70 -24.95
N PRO A 174 -0.23 -11.49 -26.29
CA PRO A 174 -0.63 -10.21 -26.87
C PRO A 174 -2.07 -9.86 -26.52
N VAL A 175 -2.30 -8.59 -26.16
CA VAL A 175 -3.64 -8.05 -25.84
C VAL A 175 -4.09 -7.06 -26.91
N GLY A 176 -3.19 -6.25 -27.43
CA GLY A 176 -3.49 -5.22 -28.40
C GLY A 176 -2.27 -4.40 -28.78
N ARG A 177 -2.50 -3.30 -29.48
CA ARG A 177 -1.45 -2.39 -29.93
C ARG A 177 -1.89 -0.94 -29.78
N LEU A 178 -1.01 -0.11 -29.28
CA LEU A 178 -1.16 1.34 -29.27
C LEU A 178 -0.53 1.96 -30.53
N ASP A 179 -0.99 3.16 -30.91
CA ASP A 179 -0.37 3.92 -32.00
C ASP A 179 1.07 4.34 -31.65
N VAL A 180 1.30 4.68 -30.38
CA VAL A 180 2.61 5.07 -29.85
C VAL A 180 2.82 4.44 -28.47
N PRO A 181 4.07 4.13 -28.08
CA PRO A 181 4.35 3.69 -26.71
C PRO A 181 4.16 4.85 -25.74
N ILE A 182 3.85 4.54 -24.47
CA ILE A 182 3.75 5.52 -23.39
C ILE A 182 4.99 5.37 -22.50
N PRO A 183 5.93 6.35 -22.54
CA PRO A 183 7.14 6.29 -21.73
C PRO A 183 6.83 6.51 -20.24
N ALA A 184 7.63 5.91 -19.37
CA ALA A 184 7.66 6.25 -17.96
C ALA A 184 8.22 7.66 -17.76
N GLU A 185 7.60 8.41 -16.88
CA GLU A 185 8.07 9.72 -16.44
C GLU A 185 8.08 9.79 -14.91
N ASP A 186 8.77 10.78 -14.35
CA ASP A 186 8.76 10.98 -12.91
C ASP A 186 7.36 11.42 -12.41
N PRO A 187 7.00 11.10 -11.17
CA PRO A 187 5.67 11.35 -10.65
C PRO A 187 5.26 12.83 -10.62
N LEU A 188 6.20 13.76 -10.38
CA LEU A 188 5.90 15.19 -10.38
C LEU A 188 5.57 15.69 -11.80
N THR A 189 6.34 15.24 -12.78
CA THR A 189 6.10 15.56 -14.20
C THR A 189 4.75 15.05 -14.65
N LEU A 190 4.40 13.79 -14.31
CA LEU A 190 3.10 13.21 -14.63
C LEU A 190 1.95 13.96 -13.96
N ALA A 191 2.09 14.32 -12.68
CA ALA A 191 1.06 15.05 -11.95
C ALA A 191 0.87 16.48 -12.53
N LYS A 192 1.95 17.13 -12.94
CA LYS A 192 1.94 18.49 -13.50
C LYS A 192 1.39 18.55 -14.92
N ASN A 193 1.82 17.62 -15.77
CA ASN A 193 1.56 17.67 -17.22
C ASN A 193 0.41 16.74 -17.67
N GLY A 194 -0.09 15.90 -16.77
CA GLY A 194 -1.00 14.80 -17.09
C GLY A 194 -0.27 13.53 -17.51
N SER A 195 -0.95 12.42 -17.52
CA SER A 195 -0.41 11.09 -17.85
C SER A 195 -1.24 10.42 -18.94
N LEU A 196 -0.60 10.04 -20.04
CA LEU A 196 -1.24 9.24 -21.10
C LEU A 196 -1.70 7.88 -20.56
N LEU A 197 -0.93 7.26 -19.67
CA LEU A 197 -1.31 5.99 -19.04
C LEU A 197 -2.57 6.15 -18.15
N ALA A 198 -2.63 7.21 -17.34
CA ALA A 198 -3.82 7.49 -16.55
C ALA A 198 -5.04 7.79 -17.43
N ASN A 199 -4.85 8.50 -18.54
CA ASN A 199 -5.92 8.76 -19.50
C ASN A 199 -6.42 7.46 -20.14
N LEU A 200 -5.52 6.54 -20.54
CA LEU A 200 -5.89 5.22 -21.07
C LEU A 200 -6.70 4.43 -20.05
N ILE A 201 -6.24 4.34 -18.79
CA ILE A 201 -6.97 3.65 -17.72
C ILE A 201 -8.34 4.27 -17.50
N ASN A 202 -8.43 5.60 -17.41
CA ASN A 202 -9.69 6.31 -17.24
C ASN A 202 -10.66 6.07 -18.40
N GLN A 203 -10.17 6.01 -19.66
CA GLN A 203 -10.99 5.69 -20.82
C GLN A 203 -11.58 4.28 -20.72
N VAL A 204 -10.75 3.29 -20.36
CA VAL A 204 -11.23 1.90 -20.14
C VAL A 204 -12.28 1.86 -19.02
N GLN A 205 -12.07 2.59 -17.93
CA GLN A 205 -13.04 2.67 -16.83
C GLN A 205 -14.38 3.28 -17.28
N LEU A 206 -14.35 4.35 -18.09
CA LEU A 206 -15.55 4.98 -18.64
C LEU A 206 -16.30 4.03 -19.58
N GLU A 207 -15.58 3.36 -20.48
CA GLU A 207 -16.19 2.40 -21.41
C GLU A 207 -16.84 1.22 -20.67
N ALA A 208 -16.18 0.72 -19.62
CA ALA A 208 -16.67 -0.41 -18.84
C ALA A 208 -17.86 -0.05 -17.92
N SER A 209 -17.91 1.18 -17.41
CA SER A 209 -18.89 1.60 -16.40
C SER A 209 -20.05 2.40 -16.95
N GLY A 210 -19.87 3.11 -18.07
CA GLY A 210 -20.80 4.10 -18.58
C GLY A 210 -20.98 5.33 -17.68
N ALA A 211 -20.06 5.59 -16.76
CA ALA A 211 -20.10 6.74 -15.86
C ALA A 211 -19.83 8.06 -16.59
N ASP A 212 -20.26 9.18 -16.00
CA ASP A 212 -20.04 10.53 -16.55
C ASP A 212 -18.56 10.94 -16.52
N ILE A 213 -17.86 10.57 -15.46
CA ILE A 213 -16.45 10.88 -15.21
C ILE A 213 -15.75 9.69 -14.58
N SER A 214 -14.42 9.68 -14.65
CA SER A 214 -13.59 8.63 -14.05
C SER A 214 -12.39 9.24 -13.33
N LEU A 215 -11.91 8.57 -12.31
CA LEU A 215 -10.60 8.84 -11.70
C LEU A 215 -9.78 7.56 -11.56
N THR A 216 -8.47 7.71 -11.71
CA THR A 216 -7.50 6.66 -11.41
C THR A 216 -6.26 7.26 -10.76
N SER A 217 -5.46 6.41 -10.13
CA SER A 217 -4.12 6.76 -9.67
C SER A 217 -3.09 5.83 -10.29
N LEU A 218 -1.84 6.23 -10.28
CA LEU A 218 -0.72 5.43 -10.78
C LEU A 218 0.10 4.90 -9.60
N SER A 219 0.84 3.82 -9.82
CA SER A 219 1.72 3.25 -8.81
C SER A 219 2.86 4.21 -8.45
N ASN A 220 3.52 4.00 -7.30
CA ASN A 220 4.71 4.77 -6.90
C ASN A 220 5.84 4.75 -7.95
N ARG A 221 5.89 3.70 -8.75
CA ARG A 221 6.83 3.56 -9.85
C ARG A 221 6.07 3.29 -11.14
N VAL A 222 5.94 4.33 -11.95
CA VAL A 222 5.40 4.20 -13.31
C VAL A 222 6.42 3.49 -14.19
N VAL A 223 5.95 2.59 -15.03
CA VAL A 223 6.78 1.83 -15.97
C VAL A 223 6.41 2.18 -17.40
N ASP A 224 7.33 1.96 -18.33
CA ASP A 224 7.05 2.10 -19.76
C ASP A 224 5.88 1.18 -20.17
N PHE A 225 4.96 1.71 -20.96
CA PHE A 225 3.87 0.93 -21.52
C PHE A 225 4.10 0.79 -23.02
N PRO A 226 4.43 -0.41 -23.50
CA PRO A 226 4.92 -0.61 -24.87
C PRO A 226 3.82 -0.44 -25.91
N GLN A 227 4.20 -0.21 -27.16
CA GLN A 227 3.28 -0.14 -28.28
C GLN A 227 2.56 -1.48 -28.52
N ASP A 228 3.29 -2.60 -28.51
CA ASP A 228 2.73 -3.94 -28.56
C ASP A 228 2.38 -4.38 -27.13
N VAL A 229 1.09 -4.31 -26.80
CA VAL A 229 0.60 -4.52 -25.43
C VAL A 229 0.42 -6.00 -25.16
N THR A 230 1.05 -6.47 -24.08
CA THR A 230 0.89 -7.82 -23.56
C THR A 230 0.21 -7.79 -22.18
N VAL A 231 -0.21 -8.96 -21.69
CA VAL A 231 -0.69 -9.10 -20.29
C VAL A 231 0.36 -8.59 -19.31
N ARG A 232 1.64 -8.83 -19.57
CA ARG A 232 2.78 -8.33 -18.75
C ARG A 232 2.76 -6.80 -18.63
N ALA A 233 2.55 -6.10 -19.73
CA ALA A 233 2.49 -4.64 -19.74
C ALA A 233 1.34 -4.13 -18.86
N ILE A 234 0.16 -4.75 -18.97
CA ILE A 234 -1.01 -4.41 -18.18
C ILE A 234 -0.78 -4.68 -16.69
N VAL A 235 -0.32 -5.88 -16.33
CA VAL A 235 -0.06 -6.25 -14.92
C VAL A 235 1.05 -5.39 -14.30
N SER A 236 2.05 -4.99 -15.09
CA SER A 236 3.13 -4.11 -14.60
C SER A 236 2.64 -2.68 -14.35
N ALA A 237 1.72 -2.18 -15.17
CA ALA A 237 1.17 -0.84 -15.04
C ALA A 237 0.03 -0.76 -14.01
N TYR A 238 -0.76 -1.83 -13.87
CA TYR A 238 -1.91 -1.94 -12.99
C TYR A 238 -1.83 -3.27 -12.20
N ALA A 239 -1.02 -3.26 -11.15
CA ALA A 239 -0.58 -4.48 -10.46
C ALA A 239 -1.63 -5.11 -9.54
N PHE A 240 -2.70 -4.38 -9.18
CA PHE A 240 -3.70 -4.87 -8.22
C PHE A 240 -5.01 -5.24 -8.93
N PRO A 241 -5.62 -6.39 -8.60
CA PRO A 241 -6.87 -6.85 -9.19
C PRO A 241 -8.07 -6.08 -8.59
N ASN A 242 -8.13 -4.78 -8.86
CA ASN A 242 -9.23 -3.94 -8.38
C ASN A 242 -10.52 -4.20 -9.18
N THR A 243 -11.64 -4.07 -8.51
CA THR A 243 -12.97 -3.96 -9.13
C THR A 243 -13.32 -2.49 -9.37
N LEU A 244 -14.21 -2.22 -10.33
CA LEU A 244 -14.73 -0.88 -10.57
C LEU A 244 -16.00 -0.64 -9.75
N GLN A 245 -16.10 0.57 -9.21
CA GLN A 245 -17.29 1.06 -8.54
C GLN A 245 -17.76 2.36 -9.19
N THR A 246 -19.06 2.56 -9.25
CA THR A 246 -19.67 3.81 -9.71
C THR A 246 -20.45 4.44 -8.56
N ILE A 247 -20.08 5.66 -8.20
CA ILE A 247 -20.72 6.44 -7.12
C ILE A 247 -21.30 7.73 -7.66
N ARG A 248 -22.28 8.30 -6.96
CA ARG A 248 -22.82 9.63 -7.29
C ARG A 248 -22.07 10.70 -6.50
N VAL A 249 -21.62 11.73 -7.19
CA VAL A 249 -20.83 12.81 -6.60
C VAL A 249 -21.43 14.16 -6.95
N THR A 250 -21.43 15.07 -5.99
CA THR A 250 -21.81 16.48 -6.18
C THR A 250 -20.56 17.31 -6.49
N ARG A 251 -20.73 18.54 -6.97
CA ARG A 251 -19.63 19.49 -7.13
C ARG A 251 -18.81 19.66 -5.85
N ALA A 252 -19.46 19.72 -4.69
CA ALA A 252 -18.76 19.87 -3.41
C ALA A 252 -17.83 18.68 -3.12
N VAL A 253 -18.28 17.44 -3.36
CA VAL A 253 -17.46 16.22 -3.21
C VAL A 253 -16.29 16.22 -4.20
N LEU A 254 -16.56 16.58 -5.46
CA LEU A 254 -15.50 16.69 -6.48
C LEU A 254 -14.46 17.75 -6.12
N THR A 255 -14.91 18.90 -5.61
CA THR A 255 -14.00 19.95 -5.14
C THR A 255 -13.10 19.44 -4.02
N ALA A 256 -13.66 18.75 -3.03
CA ALA A 256 -12.88 18.16 -1.94
C ALA A 256 -11.87 17.13 -2.42
N ALA A 257 -12.25 16.25 -3.36
CA ALA A 257 -11.37 15.26 -3.95
C ALA A 257 -10.23 15.89 -4.78
N LEU A 258 -10.55 16.93 -5.56
CA LEU A 258 -9.56 17.70 -6.32
C LEU A 258 -8.60 18.46 -5.39
N GLU A 259 -9.11 19.08 -4.33
CA GLU A 259 -8.26 19.73 -3.32
C GLU A 259 -7.31 18.73 -2.65
N ARG A 260 -7.78 17.50 -2.38
CA ARG A 260 -6.93 16.42 -1.86
C ARG A 260 -5.83 16.05 -2.86
N SER A 261 -6.15 15.90 -4.14
CA SER A 261 -5.14 15.64 -5.18
C SER A 261 -4.19 16.83 -5.33
N LEU A 262 -4.69 18.06 -5.35
CA LEU A 262 -3.86 19.26 -5.46
C LEU A 262 -2.96 19.49 -4.23
N SER A 263 -3.26 18.90 -3.07
CA SER A 263 -2.37 18.92 -1.90
C SER A 263 -1.05 18.16 -2.11
N TYR A 264 -0.95 17.40 -3.20
CA TYR A 264 0.28 16.76 -3.66
C TYR A 264 1.40 17.76 -4.01
N PHE A 265 1.03 18.96 -4.45
CA PHE A 265 1.97 19.98 -4.85
C PHE A 265 2.35 20.89 -3.69
N ASP A 266 3.63 21.24 -3.62
CA ASP A 266 4.18 22.23 -2.70
C ASP A 266 5.29 23.01 -3.42
N PHE A 267 5.87 24.01 -2.76
CA PHE A 267 6.95 24.81 -3.29
C PHE A 267 8.20 24.66 -2.42
N ALA A 268 9.32 24.37 -3.06
CA ALA A 268 10.61 24.35 -2.42
C ALA A 268 11.05 25.79 -2.02
N PRO A 269 12.06 25.94 -1.15
CA PRO A 269 12.53 27.26 -0.71
C PRO A 269 13.00 28.19 -1.85
N ASP A 270 13.39 27.63 -2.99
CA ASP A 270 13.77 28.38 -4.20
C ASP A 270 12.57 28.77 -5.08
N GLY A 271 11.35 28.41 -4.66
CA GLY A 271 10.11 28.66 -5.40
C GLY A 271 9.80 27.66 -6.49
N SER A 272 10.60 26.61 -6.67
CA SER A 272 10.29 25.54 -7.62
C SER A 272 9.16 24.63 -7.11
N LEU A 273 8.34 24.12 -8.04
CA LEU A 273 7.27 23.17 -7.70
C LEU A 273 7.89 21.83 -7.27
N CYS A 274 7.43 21.31 -6.15
CA CYS A 274 7.85 20.02 -5.61
C CYS A 274 6.66 19.20 -5.12
N ILE A 275 6.92 17.96 -4.70
CA ILE A 275 5.92 17.09 -4.07
C ILE A 275 5.88 17.41 -2.58
N SER A 276 4.68 17.55 -2.02
CA SER A 276 4.48 17.77 -0.59
C SER A 276 5.04 16.60 0.25
N ASP A 277 5.69 16.93 1.35
CA ASP A 277 6.24 15.97 2.31
C ASP A 277 5.18 14.97 2.83
N THR A 278 3.91 15.35 2.86
CA THR A 278 2.79 14.47 3.26
C THR A 278 2.59 13.27 2.34
N PHE A 279 3.11 13.33 1.11
CA PHE A 279 3.10 12.21 0.15
C PHE A 279 4.44 11.48 0.06
N LEU A 280 5.45 11.96 0.76
CA LEU A 280 6.79 11.37 0.78
C LEU A 280 7.13 10.70 2.10
N ARG A 281 6.43 11.05 3.18
CA ARG A 281 6.69 10.57 4.54
C ARG A 281 5.42 10.10 5.22
N PRO A 282 5.47 9.03 6.04
CA PRO A 282 6.64 8.20 6.37
C PRO A 282 7.05 7.27 5.23
N ILE A 283 6.16 7.07 4.24
CA ILE A 283 6.37 6.27 3.03
C ILE A 283 5.99 7.09 1.79
N ILE A 284 6.55 6.72 0.64
CA ILE A 284 6.20 7.33 -0.64
C ILE A 284 4.79 6.88 -1.04
N GLN A 285 3.92 7.85 -1.35
CA GLN A 285 2.50 7.63 -1.65
C GLN A 285 2.06 8.35 -2.94
N HIS A 286 2.83 8.25 -4.02
CA HIS A 286 2.43 8.84 -5.31
C HIS A 286 1.10 8.25 -5.80
N PHE A 287 0.79 7.01 -5.40
CA PHE A 287 -0.50 6.37 -5.68
C PHE A 287 -1.72 7.09 -5.04
N ASN A 288 -1.50 8.06 -4.17
CA ASN A 288 -2.55 8.90 -3.59
C ASN A 288 -2.81 10.20 -4.37
N TYR A 289 -2.14 10.39 -5.53
CA TYR A 289 -2.50 11.43 -6.49
C TYR A 289 -3.49 10.88 -7.51
N ASP A 290 -4.65 11.52 -7.64
CA ASP A 290 -5.72 11.08 -8.52
C ASP A 290 -5.76 11.88 -9.84
N TYR A 291 -5.84 11.17 -10.96
CA TYR A 291 -6.02 11.72 -12.29
C TYR A 291 -7.49 11.63 -12.68
N PHE A 292 -8.16 12.76 -12.81
CA PHE A 292 -9.56 12.85 -13.23
C PHE A 292 -9.66 12.95 -14.74
N SER A 293 -10.70 12.33 -15.32
CA SER A 293 -11.01 12.44 -16.75
C SER A 293 -12.31 13.18 -16.98
N VAL A 294 -12.47 13.70 -18.22
CA VAL A 294 -13.66 14.41 -18.70
C VAL A 294 -13.89 15.75 -17.99
N LEU A 295 -13.08 16.13 -17.04
CA LEU A 295 -13.13 17.41 -16.36
C LEU A 295 -12.00 18.34 -16.84
N THR A 296 -12.30 19.62 -16.98
CA THR A 296 -11.28 20.67 -17.05
C THR A 296 -11.26 21.41 -15.74
N VAL A 297 -10.13 21.36 -15.03
CA VAL A 297 -9.99 21.97 -13.70
C VAL A 297 -8.97 23.11 -13.78
N THR A 298 -9.36 24.29 -13.30
CA THR A 298 -8.44 25.40 -13.09
C THR A 298 -8.12 25.49 -11.61
N ALA A 299 -6.84 25.52 -11.28
CA ALA A 299 -6.36 25.61 -9.90
C ALA A 299 -5.29 26.68 -9.75
N ASP A 300 -5.22 27.25 -8.55
CA ASP A 300 -4.18 28.20 -8.13
C ASP A 300 -3.38 27.57 -6.98
N LEU A 301 -2.22 27.05 -7.28
CA LEU A 301 -1.37 26.34 -6.32
C LEU A 301 -0.75 27.26 -5.26
N TYR A 302 -0.74 28.58 -5.46
CA TYR A 302 -0.28 29.54 -4.45
C TYR A 302 -1.29 29.76 -3.32
N GLN A 303 -2.52 29.26 -3.49
CA GLN A 303 -3.50 29.29 -2.41
C GLN A 303 -3.24 28.17 -1.40
N PRO A 304 -3.67 28.34 -0.15
CA PRO A 304 -3.65 27.27 0.84
C PRO A 304 -4.43 26.05 0.34
N VAL A 305 -3.97 24.85 0.73
CA VAL A 305 -4.71 23.60 0.51
C VAL A 305 -6.15 23.75 1.00
N GLY A 306 -7.11 23.27 0.24
CA GLY A 306 -8.55 23.45 0.47
C GLY A 306 -9.15 24.71 -0.19
N ARG A 307 -8.31 25.51 -0.89
CA ARG A 307 -8.75 26.73 -1.61
C ARG A 307 -8.08 26.87 -2.98
N ARG A 308 -7.48 25.81 -3.49
CA ARG A 308 -6.72 25.81 -4.76
C ARG A 308 -7.62 25.71 -5.98
N VAL A 309 -8.73 24.97 -5.90
CA VAL A 309 -9.68 24.80 -7.01
C VAL A 309 -10.40 26.14 -7.29
N ARG A 310 -10.33 26.62 -8.54
CA ARG A 310 -10.96 27.84 -9.01
C ARG A 310 -12.21 27.57 -9.83
N SER A 311 -12.16 26.58 -10.72
CA SER A 311 -13.29 26.18 -11.55
C SER A 311 -13.23 24.70 -11.88
N ILE A 312 -14.40 24.10 -12.08
CA ILE A 312 -14.58 22.73 -12.56
C ILE A 312 -15.53 22.81 -13.76
N VAL A 313 -15.03 22.46 -14.94
CA VAL A 313 -15.78 22.48 -16.18
C VAL A 313 -16.06 21.04 -16.64
N TYR A 314 -17.31 20.73 -16.88
CA TYR A 314 -17.78 19.47 -17.44
C TYR A 314 -18.53 19.74 -18.75
N GLN A 315 -18.19 19.04 -19.84
CA GLN A 315 -18.77 19.20 -21.17
C GLN A 315 -18.79 20.66 -21.66
N GLY A 316 -17.71 21.41 -21.39
CA GLY A 316 -17.55 22.80 -21.82
C GLY A 316 -18.29 23.84 -21.00
N ARG A 317 -18.94 23.47 -19.90
CA ARG A 317 -19.66 24.38 -19.01
C ARG A 317 -19.18 24.24 -17.56
N GLU A 318 -19.17 25.35 -16.83
CA GLU A 318 -18.93 25.32 -15.38
C GLU A 318 -19.94 24.39 -14.71
N LEU A 319 -19.45 23.48 -13.87
CA LEU A 319 -20.28 22.48 -13.18
C LEU A 319 -21.16 23.21 -12.13
N PRO A 320 -22.50 23.18 -12.24
CA PRO A 320 -23.38 23.77 -11.25
C PRO A 320 -23.32 23.06 -9.90
N ASP A 321 -23.62 23.78 -8.81
CA ASP A 321 -23.56 23.25 -7.44
C ASP A 321 -24.58 22.13 -7.18
N ASP A 322 -25.73 22.16 -7.86
CA ASP A 322 -26.84 21.21 -7.76
C ASP A 322 -26.70 20.02 -8.71
N GLN A 323 -25.75 20.05 -9.65
CA GLN A 323 -25.53 18.95 -10.57
C GLN A 323 -24.81 17.78 -9.87
N THR A 324 -25.35 16.59 -10.09
CA THR A 324 -24.74 15.33 -9.65
C THR A 324 -24.24 14.56 -10.87
N LEU A 325 -23.01 14.05 -10.78
CA LEU A 325 -22.39 13.20 -11.78
C LEU A 325 -22.19 11.79 -11.22
N THR A 326 -22.07 10.80 -12.10
CA THR A 326 -21.60 9.47 -11.77
C THR A 326 -20.08 9.41 -11.97
N LEU A 327 -19.36 8.95 -10.95
CA LEU A 327 -17.89 8.80 -10.95
C LEU A 327 -17.52 7.34 -10.89
N CYS A 328 -16.74 6.86 -11.87
CA CYS A 328 -16.12 5.56 -11.84
C CYS A 328 -14.73 5.64 -11.19
N LEU A 329 -14.45 4.71 -10.29
CA LEU A 329 -13.17 4.58 -9.60
C LEU A 329 -12.97 3.11 -9.17
N ASN A 330 -11.75 2.75 -8.78
CA ASN A 330 -11.49 1.41 -8.26
C ASN A 330 -11.98 1.26 -6.80
N ASN A 331 -12.21 0.01 -6.37
CA ASN A 331 -12.67 -0.30 -5.01
C ASN A 331 -11.72 0.19 -3.92
N TYR A 332 -10.40 0.17 -4.13
CA TYR A 332 -9.43 0.69 -3.18
C TYR A 332 -9.67 2.17 -2.89
N ARG A 333 -9.89 2.97 -3.93
CA ARG A 333 -10.17 4.39 -3.78
C ARG A 333 -11.58 4.65 -3.24
N ALA A 334 -12.55 3.77 -3.51
CA ALA A 334 -13.91 3.90 -3.02
C ALA A 334 -14.07 3.55 -1.53
N SER A 335 -13.13 2.81 -0.95
CA SER A 335 -13.16 2.45 0.48
C SER A 335 -12.56 3.52 1.40
N GLY A 336 -11.88 4.52 0.89
CA GLY A 336 -11.36 5.68 1.63
C GLY A 336 -9.87 5.65 1.85
#